data_2c904879e76a31b6b34d4629c9d2e9cb
#
_entry.id   2c904879e76a31b6b34d4629c9d2e9cb
#
_cell.length_a   1.000
_cell.length_b   1.000
_cell.length_c   1.000
_cell.angle_alpha   90.00
_cell.angle_beta   90.00
_cell.angle_gamma   90.00
#
_symmetry.space_group_name_H-M   'P 1'
#
loop_
_entity.id
_entity.type
_entity.pdbx_description
1 polymer ?
#
loop_
_entity_poly.entity_id
_entity_poly.type
_entity_poly.pdbx_seq_one_letter_code
_entity_poly.pdbx_strand_id
1 'polypeptide(L)'
;MLLAEVGALRGQAGRIELVVASTARSVIKAVVPTPAGILVTTLADVRGRLDRFTPAEKGATGWTRTAVTLPDNGAIEIKTTDEESGDAVVGFQSFLTPPSLYRLGAAGGEPELLKSQAPAFDGTRFEVEQYWATSTDGTRVPYFVVMPKGLKLDGRAPTWMFSYGGFEKSLTPAYSGSYEELHGAYGKLWLERGGVF
;
A
#
# COMPACT_ATOMS: atom_id res chain seq x y z
N MET A 1 -14.74 8.73 2.52
CA MET A 1 -15.86 7.90 2.03
C MET A 1 -17.06 8.07 2.91
N LEU A 2 -18.23 8.25 2.31
CA LEU A 2 -19.51 8.32 3.00
C LEU A 2 -20.23 6.97 2.84
N LEU A 3 -20.71 6.41 3.95
CA LEU A 3 -21.65 5.30 3.92
C LEU A 3 -23.06 5.85 4.22
N ALA A 4 -24.01 5.42 3.43
CA ALA A 4 -25.42 5.71 3.61
C ALA A 4 -26.22 4.42 3.76
N GLU A 5 -27.17 4.40 4.65
CA GLU A 5 -28.16 3.32 4.68
C GLU A 5 -28.99 3.33 3.40
N VAL A 6 -29.35 2.14 2.92
CA VAL A 6 -30.15 2.01 1.69
C VAL A 6 -31.46 2.79 1.77
N GLY A 7 -32.04 2.90 2.96
CA GLY A 7 -33.23 3.71 3.21
C GLY A 7 -33.02 5.20 2.91
N ALA A 8 -31.89 5.77 3.28
CA ALA A 8 -31.54 7.16 3.00
C ALA A 8 -31.41 7.42 1.49
N LEU A 9 -30.83 6.47 0.74
CA LEU A 9 -30.71 6.57 -0.72
C LEU A 9 -32.03 6.49 -1.45
N ARG A 10 -33.06 5.91 -0.82
CA ARG A 10 -34.43 5.81 -1.36
C ARG A 10 -35.38 6.90 -0.85
N GLY A 11 -34.83 7.96 -0.21
CA GLY A 11 -35.63 9.06 0.34
C GLY A 11 -36.34 8.72 1.66
N GLN A 12 -36.01 7.59 2.29
CA GLN A 12 -36.46 7.25 3.66
C GLN A 12 -35.48 7.88 4.67
N ALA A 13 -35.93 8.08 5.91
CA ALA A 13 -35.08 8.55 6.98
C ALA A 13 -33.96 7.53 7.25
N GLY A 14 -32.76 7.86 6.81
CA GLY A 14 -31.56 7.04 6.98
C GLY A 14 -30.42 7.92 7.43
N ARG A 15 -29.42 7.31 8.03
CA ARG A 15 -28.24 7.98 8.55
C ARG A 15 -27.09 7.90 7.55
N ILE A 16 -26.41 9.02 7.37
CA ILE A 16 -25.17 9.11 6.59
C ILE A 16 -24.03 9.34 7.57
N GLU A 17 -23.01 8.51 7.52
CA GLU A 17 -21.81 8.63 8.35
C GLU A 17 -20.56 8.76 7.48
N LEU A 18 -19.66 9.66 7.90
CA LEU A 18 -18.32 9.71 7.36
C LEU A 18 -17.46 8.65 8.05
N VAL A 19 -17.01 7.63 7.32
CA VAL A 19 -16.17 6.57 7.85
C VAL A 19 -14.69 6.89 7.67
N VAL A 20 -14.31 7.32 6.47
CA VAL A 20 -12.92 7.68 6.15
C VAL A 20 -12.89 8.74 5.07
N ALA A 21 -11.96 9.68 5.17
CA ALA A 21 -11.74 10.74 4.19
C ALA A 21 -10.29 10.68 3.66
N SER A 22 -10.13 11.07 2.40
CA SER A 22 -8.81 11.41 1.86
C SER A 22 -8.28 12.67 2.52
N THR A 23 -6.96 12.80 2.57
CA THR A 23 -6.25 13.98 3.06
C THR A 23 -5.32 14.51 1.98
N ALA A 24 -4.64 15.62 2.22
CA ALA A 24 -3.62 16.12 1.29
C ALA A 24 -2.47 15.11 1.02
N ARG A 25 -2.27 14.13 1.91
CA ARG A 25 -1.19 13.14 1.85
C ARG A 25 -1.67 11.69 1.80
N SER A 26 -2.98 11.47 1.74
CA SER A 26 -3.56 10.12 1.72
C SER A 26 -4.77 10.06 0.81
N VAL A 27 -4.75 9.15 -0.14
CA VAL A 27 -5.81 8.92 -1.12
C VAL A 27 -6.40 7.53 -0.92
N ILE A 28 -7.73 7.42 -0.89
CA ILE A 28 -8.43 6.14 -0.87
C ILE A 28 -8.29 5.49 -2.25
N LYS A 29 -7.77 4.26 -2.28
CA LYS A 29 -7.56 3.48 -3.51
C LYS A 29 -8.69 2.50 -3.77
N ALA A 30 -9.13 1.80 -2.74
CA ALA A 30 -10.27 0.88 -2.83
C ALA A 30 -11.00 0.79 -1.50
N VAL A 31 -12.29 0.50 -1.60
CA VAL A 31 -13.17 0.19 -0.48
C VAL A 31 -13.95 -1.07 -0.86
N VAL A 32 -13.83 -2.11 -0.04
CA VAL A 32 -14.45 -3.38 -0.28
C VAL A 32 -15.30 -3.78 0.94
N PRO A 33 -16.59 -4.03 0.75
CA PRO A 33 -17.46 -4.49 1.84
C PRO A 33 -17.10 -5.92 2.25
N THR A 34 -17.29 -6.21 3.53
CA THR A 34 -17.23 -7.55 4.13
C THR A 34 -18.42 -7.72 5.08
N PRO A 35 -18.79 -8.94 5.48
CA PRO A 35 -19.87 -9.14 6.46
C PRO A 35 -19.66 -8.39 7.78
N ALA A 36 -18.41 -8.19 8.19
CA ALA A 36 -18.06 -7.51 9.44
C ALA A 36 -17.84 -5.99 9.30
N GLY A 37 -17.91 -5.43 8.08
CA GLY A 37 -17.66 -4.01 7.85
C GLY A 37 -17.03 -3.74 6.48
N ILE A 38 -15.95 -2.99 6.43
CA ILE A 38 -15.25 -2.69 5.17
C ILE A 38 -13.74 -2.79 5.30
N LEU A 39 -13.09 -3.21 4.21
CA LEU A 39 -11.66 -3.07 4.03
C LEU A 39 -11.37 -1.85 3.16
N VAL A 40 -10.41 -1.04 3.57
CA VAL A 40 -10.03 0.18 2.85
C VAL A 40 -8.55 0.15 2.58
N THR A 41 -8.16 0.22 1.31
CA THR A 41 -6.78 0.51 0.93
C THR A 41 -6.60 1.99 0.70
N THR A 42 -5.54 2.54 1.25
CA THR A 42 -5.13 3.93 1.02
C THR A 42 -3.69 3.98 0.55
N LEU A 43 -3.37 5.03 -0.18
CA LEU A 43 -2.01 5.39 -0.52
C LEU A 43 -1.65 6.62 0.33
N ALA A 44 -0.83 6.41 1.35
CA ALA A 44 -0.38 7.46 2.27
C ALA A 44 1.09 7.76 2.01
N ASP A 45 1.41 8.98 1.55
CA ASP A 45 2.76 9.34 1.09
C ASP A 45 3.37 8.30 0.15
N VAL A 46 2.59 7.81 -0.81
CA VAL A 46 2.95 6.79 -1.80
C VAL A 46 3.20 5.39 -1.21
N ARG A 47 2.91 5.17 0.07
CA ARG A 47 2.92 3.83 0.70
C ARG A 47 1.52 3.25 0.77
N GLY A 48 1.37 1.99 0.40
CA GLY A 48 0.13 1.25 0.59
C GLY A 48 -0.17 1.05 2.08
N ARG A 49 -1.42 1.29 2.46
CA ARG A 49 -1.97 0.98 3.78
C ARG A 49 -3.28 0.23 3.60
N LEU A 50 -3.54 -0.69 4.50
CA LEU A 50 -4.79 -1.45 4.55
C LEU A 50 -5.37 -1.34 5.95
N ASP A 51 -6.61 -0.91 6.01
CA ASP A 51 -7.35 -0.78 7.25
C ASP A 51 -8.67 -1.55 7.16
N ARG A 52 -9.04 -2.16 8.27
CA ARG A 52 -10.38 -2.69 8.51
C ARG A 52 -11.18 -1.66 9.29
N PHE A 53 -12.38 -1.39 8.86
CA PHE A 53 -13.36 -0.61 9.60
C PHE A 53 -14.54 -1.48 9.94
N THR A 54 -14.84 -1.58 11.23
CA THR A 54 -16.00 -2.32 11.75
C THR A 54 -16.99 -1.33 12.35
N PRO A 55 -18.30 -1.45 12.07
CA PRO A 55 -19.29 -0.58 12.69
C PRO A 55 -19.31 -0.81 14.20
N ALA A 56 -19.66 0.22 14.95
CA ALA A 56 -19.89 0.09 16.37
C ALA A 56 -21.01 -0.90 16.67
N GLU A 57 -21.05 -1.43 17.87
CA GLU A 57 -22.10 -2.34 18.32
C GLU A 57 -23.50 -1.74 18.15
N LYS A 58 -24.51 -2.60 18.01
CA LYS A 58 -25.89 -2.19 17.79
C LYS A 58 -26.35 -1.18 18.85
N GLY A 59 -26.73 0.02 18.40
CA GLY A 59 -27.14 1.13 19.26
C GLY A 59 -26.06 2.16 19.57
N ALA A 60 -24.80 1.88 19.27
CA ALA A 60 -23.71 2.84 19.29
C ALA A 60 -23.49 3.47 17.91
N THR A 61 -22.76 4.56 17.87
CA THR A 61 -22.45 5.30 16.64
C THR A 61 -20.96 5.25 16.34
N GLY A 62 -20.61 5.24 15.07
CA GLY A 62 -19.21 5.32 14.61
C GLY A 62 -18.63 3.99 14.15
N TRP A 63 -17.34 4.04 13.82
CA TRP A 63 -16.59 2.93 13.24
C TRP A 63 -15.26 2.78 13.96
N THR A 64 -14.88 1.54 14.23
CA THR A 64 -13.56 1.22 14.77
C THR A 64 -12.62 0.92 13.60
N ARG A 65 -11.49 1.62 13.56
CA ARG A 65 -10.42 1.39 12.60
C ARG A 65 -9.37 0.46 13.21
N THR A 66 -9.02 -0.59 12.50
CA THR A 66 -7.94 -1.51 12.84
C THR A 66 -6.99 -1.60 11.64
N ALA A 67 -5.73 -1.22 11.84
CA ALA A 67 -4.72 -1.37 10.80
C ALA A 67 -4.40 -2.85 10.57
N VAL A 68 -4.25 -3.25 9.31
CA VAL A 68 -3.75 -4.58 8.92
C VAL A 68 -2.25 -4.46 8.70
N THR A 69 -1.47 -5.19 9.51
CA THR A 69 0.00 -5.16 9.45
C THR A 69 0.49 -6.01 8.29
N LEU A 70 1.01 -5.36 7.26
CA LEU A 70 1.74 -5.95 6.15
C LEU A 70 3.17 -5.36 6.15
N PRO A 71 4.14 -5.98 5.46
CA PRO A 71 5.46 -5.38 5.34
C PRO A 71 5.39 -3.92 4.88
N ASP A 72 6.33 -3.06 5.30
CA ASP A 72 6.31 -1.63 4.96
C ASP A 72 6.87 -1.35 3.56
N ASN A 73 6.71 -0.11 3.10
CA ASN A 73 7.19 0.39 1.80
C ASN A 73 6.69 -0.43 0.60
N GLY A 74 5.44 -0.89 0.64
CA GLY A 74 4.87 -1.71 -0.41
C GLY A 74 3.61 -1.12 -1.05
N ALA A 75 3.23 -1.75 -2.14
CA ALA A 75 1.93 -1.60 -2.79
C ALA A 75 0.99 -2.72 -2.31
N ILE A 76 -0.25 -2.37 -2.01
CA ILE A 76 -1.28 -3.27 -1.49
C ILE A 76 -2.50 -3.21 -2.40
N GLU A 77 -3.03 -4.38 -2.73
CA GLU A 77 -4.24 -4.50 -3.55
C GLU A 77 -5.15 -5.60 -2.97
N ILE A 78 -6.42 -5.30 -2.73
CA ILE A 78 -7.40 -6.32 -2.38
C ILE A 78 -7.75 -7.09 -3.65
N LYS A 79 -7.44 -8.38 -3.69
CA LYS A 79 -7.66 -9.24 -4.87
C LYS A 79 -9.07 -9.82 -4.89
N THR A 80 -9.55 -10.27 -3.75
CA THR A 80 -10.89 -10.81 -3.59
C THR A 80 -11.31 -10.82 -2.12
N THR A 81 -12.61 -10.90 -1.89
CA THR A 81 -13.23 -11.14 -0.59
C THR A 81 -14.23 -12.27 -0.74
N ASP A 82 -14.38 -13.06 0.29
CA ASP A 82 -15.44 -14.05 0.41
C ASP A 82 -16.62 -13.43 1.17
N GLU A 83 -17.80 -13.44 0.54
CA GLU A 83 -19.00 -12.78 1.09
C GLU A 83 -19.62 -13.57 2.24
N GLU A 84 -19.37 -14.88 2.35
CA GLU A 84 -19.91 -15.72 3.40
C GLU A 84 -19.01 -15.72 4.63
N SER A 85 -17.72 -16.04 4.46
CA SER A 85 -16.76 -16.09 5.56
C SER A 85 -16.26 -14.71 5.98
N GLY A 86 -16.22 -13.74 5.06
CA GLY A 86 -15.60 -12.43 5.27
C GLY A 86 -14.09 -12.44 5.18
N ASP A 87 -13.49 -13.55 4.77
CA ASP A 87 -12.06 -13.62 4.50
C ASP A 87 -11.71 -12.79 3.25
N ALA A 88 -10.50 -12.31 3.19
CA ALA A 88 -10.00 -11.59 2.02
C ALA A 88 -8.62 -12.09 1.60
N VAL A 89 -8.33 -11.99 0.30
CA VAL A 89 -6.98 -12.20 -0.23
C VAL A 89 -6.46 -10.86 -0.72
N VAL A 90 -5.27 -10.49 -0.26
CA VAL A 90 -4.59 -9.26 -0.64
C VAL A 90 -3.25 -9.56 -1.30
N GLY A 91 -2.96 -8.82 -2.35
CA GLY A 91 -1.65 -8.77 -2.97
C GLY A 91 -0.78 -7.73 -2.29
N PHE A 92 0.48 -8.06 -2.09
CA PHE A 92 1.52 -7.17 -1.60
C PHE A 92 2.79 -7.33 -2.44
N GLN A 93 3.46 -6.23 -2.73
CA GLN A 93 4.83 -6.22 -3.23
C GLN A 93 5.55 -4.96 -2.78
N SER A 94 6.87 -5.04 -2.72
CA SER A 94 7.72 -3.86 -2.51
C SER A 94 8.94 -3.91 -3.42
N PHE A 95 9.85 -2.97 -3.33
CA PHE A 95 11.09 -3.01 -4.11
C PHE A 95 11.92 -4.27 -3.88
N LEU A 96 11.90 -4.80 -2.65
CA LEU A 96 12.70 -5.97 -2.23
C LEU A 96 11.86 -7.23 -1.97
N THR A 97 10.54 -7.09 -1.85
CA THR A 97 9.62 -8.20 -1.60
C THR A 97 8.90 -8.59 -2.89
N PRO A 98 9.04 -9.83 -3.36
CA PRO A 98 8.34 -10.31 -4.56
C PRO A 98 6.82 -10.22 -4.40
N PRO A 99 6.05 -10.18 -5.51
CA PRO A 99 4.60 -10.28 -5.48
C PRO A 99 4.15 -11.47 -4.62
N SER A 100 3.35 -11.18 -3.62
CA SER A 100 2.92 -12.13 -2.59
C SER A 100 1.43 -11.99 -2.35
N LEU A 101 0.78 -13.08 -1.99
CA LEU A 101 -0.65 -13.14 -1.62
C LEU A 101 -0.75 -13.47 -0.13
N TYR A 102 -1.57 -12.70 0.57
CA TYR A 102 -1.87 -12.90 1.98
C TYR A 102 -3.36 -13.11 2.17
N ARG A 103 -3.72 -14.04 3.05
CA ARG A 103 -5.10 -14.20 3.56
C ARG A 103 -5.29 -13.34 4.79
N LEU A 104 -6.39 -12.64 4.82
CA LEU A 104 -6.88 -11.90 5.97
C LEU A 104 -8.11 -12.63 6.51
N GLY A 105 -8.04 -13.18 7.71
CA GLY A 105 -9.21 -13.78 8.35
C GLY A 105 -10.26 -12.71 8.70
N ALA A 106 -11.54 -13.06 8.61
CA ALA A 106 -12.65 -12.18 8.94
C ALA A 106 -12.59 -11.65 10.37
N ALA A 107 -12.19 -12.50 11.32
CA ALA A 107 -12.05 -12.14 12.73
C ALA A 107 -10.86 -11.21 13.03
N GLY A 108 -10.04 -10.88 12.02
CA GLY A 108 -8.79 -10.15 12.23
C GLY A 108 -7.61 -11.08 12.48
N GLY A 109 -6.57 -10.58 13.15
CA GLY A 109 -5.32 -11.29 13.39
C GLY A 109 -4.25 -10.96 12.34
N GLU A 110 -3.12 -11.64 12.43
CA GLU A 110 -1.99 -11.44 11.52
C GLU A 110 -2.31 -12.01 10.13
N PRO A 111 -1.94 -11.32 9.05
CA PRO A 111 -2.06 -11.81 7.69
C PRO A 111 -1.26 -13.10 7.48
N GLU A 112 -1.90 -14.12 6.92
CA GLU A 112 -1.28 -15.39 6.58
C GLU A 112 -0.69 -15.34 5.16
N LEU A 113 0.61 -15.57 5.00
CA LEU A 113 1.23 -15.67 3.68
C LEU A 113 0.77 -16.96 2.98
N LEU A 114 -0.01 -16.83 1.91
CA LEU A 114 -0.47 -17.95 1.10
C LEU A 114 0.54 -18.37 0.04
N LYS A 115 1.09 -17.39 -0.66
CA LYS A 115 1.99 -17.62 -1.79
C LYS A 115 2.86 -16.40 -2.04
N SER A 116 4.10 -16.64 -2.43
CA SER A 116 5.02 -15.61 -2.93
C SER A 116 5.70 -16.10 -4.20
N GLN A 117 6.00 -15.20 -5.11
CA GLN A 117 6.91 -15.51 -6.20
C GLN A 117 8.30 -15.80 -5.65
N ALA A 118 9.05 -16.67 -6.34
CA ALA A 118 10.45 -16.90 -6.01
C ALA A 118 11.24 -15.59 -6.14
N PRO A 119 12.10 -15.26 -5.17
CA PRO A 119 12.95 -14.08 -5.27
C PRO A 119 13.87 -14.16 -6.49
N ALA A 120 13.89 -13.09 -7.29
CA ALA A 120 14.76 -12.98 -8.46
C ALA A 120 16.21 -12.57 -8.08
N PHE A 121 16.41 -12.09 -6.86
CA PHE A 121 17.72 -11.70 -6.29
C PHE A 121 17.65 -11.71 -4.76
N ASP A 122 18.81 -11.65 -4.12
CA ASP A 122 18.90 -11.58 -2.66
C ASP A 122 18.60 -10.16 -2.15
N GLY A 123 17.31 -9.90 -1.88
CA GLY A 123 16.82 -8.63 -1.33
C GLY A 123 17.33 -8.33 0.08
N THR A 124 17.85 -9.34 0.83
CA THR A 124 18.31 -9.15 2.22
C THR A 124 19.55 -8.27 2.31
N ARG A 125 20.28 -8.11 1.21
CA ARG A 125 21.49 -7.27 1.10
C ARG A 125 21.17 -5.77 0.96
N PHE A 126 19.93 -5.42 0.76
CA PHE A 126 19.48 -4.07 0.46
C PHE A 126 18.52 -3.55 1.52
N GLU A 127 18.30 -2.25 1.52
CA GLU A 127 17.33 -1.56 2.34
C GLU A 127 16.56 -0.52 1.52
N VAL A 128 15.37 -0.17 1.98
CA VAL A 128 14.49 0.82 1.35
C VAL A 128 14.20 1.90 2.36
N GLU A 129 14.57 3.12 2.03
CA GLU A 129 14.27 4.30 2.81
C GLU A 129 13.33 5.23 2.04
N GLN A 130 12.49 5.98 2.75
CA GLN A 130 11.69 7.02 2.16
C GLN A 130 12.15 8.38 2.67
N TYR A 131 12.44 9.27 1.75
CA TYR A 131 12.83 10.65 2.01
C TYR A 131 11.86 11.64 1.37
N TRP A 132 12.07 12.92 1.65
CA TRP A 132 11.27 14.00 1.07
C TRP A 132 12.19 15.08 0.50
N ALA A 133 11.99 15.41 -0.76
CA ALA A 133 12.52 16.61 -1.37
C ALA A 133 11.54 17.78 -1.15
N THR A 134 12.05 18.99 -1.10
CA THR A 134 11.23 20.20 -1.05
C THR A 134 11.34 20.90 -2.40
N SER A 135 10.21 21.04 -3.09
CA SER A 135 10.12 21.80 -4.34
C SER A 135 10.29 23.30 -4.11
N THR A 136 10.50 24.07 -5.17
CA THR A 136 10.69 25.53 -5.11
C THR A 136 9.46 26.27 -4.55
N ASP A 137 8.28 25.68 -4.67
CA ASP A 137 7.01 26.17 -4.10
C ASP A 137 6.76 25.74 -2.65
N GLY A 138 7.72 25.03 -2.03
CA GLY A 138 7.59 24.48 -0.68
C GLY A 138 6.89 23.12 -0.61
N THR A 139 6.41 22.56 -1.70
CA THR A 139 5.76 21.25 -1.73
C THR A 139 6.75 20.15 -1.34
N ARG A 140 6.34 19.31 -0.39
CA ARG A 140 7.09 18.12 0.05
C ARG A 140 6.78 16.94 -0.86
N VAL A 141 7.81 16.47 -1.60
CA VAL A 141 7.70 15.36 -2.55
C VAL A 141 8.37 14.12 -1.95
N PRO A 142 7.60 13.04 -1.66
CA PRO A 142 8.18 11.81 -1.16
C PRO A 142 8.90 11.06 -2.30
N TYR A 143 10.03 10.44 -1.97
CA TYR A 143 10.73 9.54 -2.87
C TYR A 143 11.34 8.37 -2.10
N PHE A 144 11.50 7.24 -2.76
CA PHE A 144 12.15 6.07 -2.19
C PHE A 144 13.59 5.97 -2.66
N VAL A 145 14.44 5.45 -1.79
CA VAL A 145 15.82 5.08 -2.09
C VAL A 145 16.00 3.62 -1.75
N VAL A 146 16.41 2.84 -2.74
CA VAL A 146 16.78 1.44 -2.57
C VAL A 146 18.29 1.35 -2.72
N MET A 147 18.98 0.83 -1.71
CA MET A 147 20.44 0.87 -1.64
C MET A 147 21.02 -0.36 -0.93
N PRO A 148 22.29 -0.71 -1.17
CA PRO A 148 22.99 -1.71 -0.36
C PRO A 148 23.01 -1.32 1.12
N LYS A 149 22.79 -2.27 2.01
CA LYS A 149 22.87 -2.05 3.46
C LYS A 149 24.24 -1.52 3.87
N GLY A 150 24.24 -0.49 4.70
CA GLY A 150 25.47 0.13 5.19
C GLY A 150 26.21 1.00 4.18
N LEU A 151 25.59 1.33 3.06
CA LEU A 151 26.16 2.25 2.08
C LEU A 151 26.41 3.62 2.72
N LYS A 152 27.61 4.17 2.50
CA LYS A 152 27.91 5.55 2.91
C LYS A 152 27.30 6.53 1.90
N LEU A 153 26.45 7.42 2.39
CA LEU A 153 25.85 8.49 1.58
C LEU A 153 26.80 9.69 1.42
N ASP A 154 27.92 9.48 0.74
CA ASP A 154 28.99 10.47 0.53
C ASP A 154 28.96 11.10 -0.88
N GLY A 155 27.90 10.84 -1.63
CA GLY A 155 27.69 11.36 -3.00
C GLY A 155 28.46 10.61 -4.09
N ARG A 156 29.14 9.49 -3.79
CA ARG A 156 29.94 8.73 -4.76
C ARG A 156 29.23 7.53 -5.35
N ALA A 157 28.14 7.06 -4.72
CA ALA A 157 27.41 5.90 -5.21
C ALA A 157 26.70 6.20 -6.53
N PRO A 158 26.90 5.39 -7.57
CA PRO A 158 26.14 5.53 -8.82
C PRO A 158 24.64 5.43 -8.53
N THR A 159 23.88 6.42 -8.96
CA THR A 159 22.45 6.49 -8.64
C THR A 159 21.62 6.55 -9.91
N TRP A 160 20.65 5.64 -10.03
CA TRP A 160 19.62 5.67 -11.06
C TRP A 160 18.35 6.31 -10.49
N MET A 161 17.95 7.45 -11.00
CA MET A 161 16.74 8.14 -10.60
C MET A 161 15.65 7.94 -11.66
N PHE A 162 14.46 7.56 -11.19
CA PHE A 162 13.26 7.45 -12.01
C PHE A 162 12.11 8.24 -11.40
N SER A 163 11.41 9.00 -12.21
CA SER A 163 10.23 9.75 -11.79
C SER A 163 9.20 9.84 -12.92
N TYR A 164 7.96 10.05 -12.55
CA TYR A 164 6.86 10.33 -13.45
C TYR A 164 5.93 11.38 -12.84
N GLY A 165 5.57 12.40 -13.58
CA GLY A 165 4.79 13.54 -13.05
C GLY A 165 3.51 13.84 -13.84
N GLY A 166 3.05 12.93 -14.71
CA GLY A 166 1.86 13.13 -15.53
C GLY A 166 0.60 12.51 -14.95
N PHE A 167 -0.58 13.08 -15.29
CA PHE A 167 -1.91 12.51 -15.10
C PHE A 167 -2.23 12.10 -13.66
N GLU A 168 -1.70 12.81 -12.66
CA GLU A 168 -1.89 12.49 -11.22
C GLU A 168 -1.53 11.02 -10.87
N LYS A 169 -0.71 10.37 -11.69
CA LYS A 169 -0.29 8.99 -11.47
C LYS A 169 0.88 8.95 -10.50
N SER A 170 0.64 8.42 -9.29
CA SER A 170 1.71 8.12 -8.34
C SER A 170 2.46 6.86 -8.77
N LEU A 171 3.80 6.91 -8.75
CA LEU A 171 4.63 5.72 -8.83
C LEU A 171 4.64 5.04 -7.46
N THR A 172 4.13 3.83 -7.39
CA THR A 172 4.13 3.02 -6.16
C THR A 172 5.28 2.03 -6.16
N PRO A 173 5.71 1.52 -4.99
CA PRO A 173 6.72 0.49 -4.92
C PRO A 173 6.35 -0.73 -5.77
N ALA A 174 7.30 -1.17 -6.60
CA ALA A 174 7.17 -2.37 -7.41
C ALA A 174 8.41 -3.24 -7.25
N TYR A 175 8.27 -4.56 -7.41
CA TYR A 175 9.36 -5.49 -7.16
C TYR A 175 10.53 -5.28 -8.15
N SER A 176 11.73 -5.04 -7.62
CA SER A 176 12.93 -4.76 -8.40
C SER A 176 13.44 -5.95 -9.24
N GLY A 177 12.91 -7.14 -9.03
CA GLY A 177 13.16 -8.32 -9.84
C GLY A 177 12.12 -8.58 -10.94
N SER A 178 11.06 -7.80 -11.03
CA SER A 178 10.03 -7.96 -12.05
C SER A 178 10.54 -7.49 -13.42
N TYR A 179 10.17 -8.23 -14.46
CA TYR A 179 10.50 -7.89 -15.86
C TYR A 179 9.36 -7.15 -16.58
N GLU A 180 8.20 -7.07 -15.98
CA GLU A 180 6.97 -6.58 -16.63
C GLU A 180 6.94 -5.06 -16.80
N GLU A 181 7.74 -4.33 -16.04
CA GLU A 181 7.91 -2.90 -16.23
C GLU A 181 9.41 -2.56 -16.26
N LEU A 182 9.77 -1.53 -16.98
CA LEU A 182 11.15 -1.00 -17.10
C LEU A 182 11.86 -0.81 -15.73
N HIS A 183 11.08 -0.68 -14.66
CA HIS A 183 11.55 -0.48 -13.30
C HIS A 183 12.22 -1.72 -12.68
N GLY A 184 11.73 -2.94 -12.98
CA GLY A 184 12.21 -4.16 -12.36
C GLY A 184 13.61 -4.56 -12.83
N ALA A 185 13.87 -4.49 -14.13
CA ALA A 185 15.17 -4.84 -14.68
C ALA A 185 16.28 -3.90 -14.19
N TYR A 186 16.00 -2.62 -14.09
CA TYR A 186 16.97 -1.64 -13.61
C TYR A 186 17.23 -1.81 -12.10
N GLY A 187 16.21 -2.01 -11.30
CA GLY A 187 16.37 -2.22 -9.86
C GLY A 187 17.31 -3.38 -9.54
N LYS A 188 16.98 -4.60 -9.98
CA LYS A 188 17.80 -5.79 -9.74
C LYS A 188 19.22 -5.65 -10.32
N LEU A 189 19.34 -5.42 -11.63
CA LEU A 189 20.61 -5.38 -12.31
C LEU A 189 21.51 -4.25 -11.81
N TRP A 190 20.93 -3.14 -11.42
CA TRP A 190 21.63 -2.00 -10.89
C TRP A 190 22.06 -2.20 -9.43
N LEU A 191 21.15 -2.68 -8.60
CA LEU A 191 21.40 -2.95 -7.18
C LEU A 191 22.49 -4.02 -7.00
N GLU A 192 22.44 -5.12 -7.75
CA GLU A 192 23.47 -6.19 -7.67
C GLU A 192 24.87 -5.71 -8.04
N ARG A 193 24.99 -4.61 -8.77
CA ARG A 193 26.25 -3.93 -9.10
C ARG A 193 26.66 -2.87 -8.08
N GLY A 194 25.94 -2.75 -6.97
CA GLY A 194 26.23 -1.78 -5.92
C GLY A 194 25.68 -0.37 -6.18
N GLY A 195 24.82 -0.21 -7.18
CA GLY A 195 24.14 1.07 -7.46
C GLY A 195 23.02 1.38 -6.48
N VAL A 196 22.58 2.64 -6.47
CA VAL A 196 21.42 3.14 -5.74
C VAL A 196 20.28 3.39 -6.71
N PHE A 197 19.08 3.00 -6.35
CA PHE A 197 17.87 3.24 -7.13
C PHE A 197 16.89 4.12 -6.35
#